data_90c0489ad3d61464edaffa1aec3b2523
#
_entry.id   90c0489ad3d61464edaffa1aec3b2523
#
_cell.length_a   1.000
_cell.length_b   1.000
_cell.length_c   1.000
_cell.angle_alpha   90.00
_cell.angle_beta   90.00
_cell.angle_gamma   90.00
#
_symmetry.space_group_name_H-M   'P 1'
#
loop_
_entity.id
_entity.type
_entity.pdbx_description
1 polymer ?
#
loop_
_entity_poly.entity_id
_entity_poly.type
_entity_poly.pdbx_seq_one_letter_code
_entity_poly.pdbx_strand_id
1 'polypeptide(L)'
;MTSPDLPAELRAALNARLEGLSRSDAAGRAAIISQTYREGGGSGTIRTETDALAYAVARMPATYAAVVASLNALTEIRPDFAPTSLLDVGAGPGTASWAAAEAFPSLHEFTLLDANEALRTLALDLTRRSDRLRRITYELGQARVYAAHAEAADLVIASYIINELGDAERNALTDVMWEQTKDTLLVVEPGTPAGYARIIALRARLIAAGAHVIAPCPHDGDCPLVAPDWCHFSQRLQRSRAHKQVKGADADRKSVV
;
A
#
# COMPACT_ATOMS: atom_id res chain seq x y z
N MET A 1 4.83 14.24 -12.41
CA MET A 1 4.99 12.81 -12.07
C MET A 1 5.83 12.66 -10.81
N THR A 2 5.34 11.92 -9.85
CA THR A 2 6.02 11.63 -8.57
C THR A 2 7.13 10.58 -8.79
N SER A 3 8.27 10.76 -8.11
CA SER A 3 9.40 9.81 -8.18
C SER A 3 9.05 8.47 -7.53
N PRO A 4 9.46 7.33 -8.11
CA PRO A 4 9.28 6.02 -7.50
C PRO A 4 10.20 5.76 -6.29
N ASP A 5 11.17 6.65 -6.04
CA ASP A 5 12.06 6.56 -4.89
C ASP A 5 11.41 7.15 -3.64
N LEU A 6 11.64 6.54 -2.48
CA LEU A 6 11.14 7.07 -1.20
C LEU A 6 11.53 8.55 -1.02
N PRO A 7 10.64 9.41 -0.49
CA PRO A 7 10.96 10.79 -0.17
C PRO A 7 12.20 10.93 0.73
N ALA A 8 12.93 12.02 0.58
CA ALA A 8 14.19 12.23 1.32
C ALA A 8 13.97 12.18 2.84
N GLU A 9 12.88 12.79 3.33
CA GLU A 9 12.54 12.80 4.75
C GLU A 9 12.20 11.41 5.29
N LEU A 10 11.46 10.59 4.53
CA LEU A 10 11.15 9.20 4.89
C LEU A 10 12.41 8.33 4.91
N ARG A 11 13.30 8.48 3.93
CA ARG A 11 14.59 7.78 3.91
C ARG A 11 15.45 8.16 5.12
N ALA A 12 15.50 9.44 5.48
CA ALA A 12 16.24 9.92 6.64
C ALA A 12 15.67 9.34 7.94
N ALA A 13 14.33 9.32 8.09
CA ALA A 13 13.65 8.74 9.24
C ALA A 13 13.95 7.24 9.39
N LEU A 14 13.86 6.47 8.29
CA LEU A 14 14.19 5.04 8.28
C LEU A 14 15.66 4.79 8.62
N ASN A 15 16.58 5.56 8.06
CA ASN A 15 18.02 5.42 8.32
C ASN A 15 18.34 5.71 9.79
N ALA A 16 17.75 6.75 10.38
CA ALA A 16 17.94 7.09 11.78
C ALA A 16 17.46 5.95 12.72
N ARG A 17 16.40 5.24 12.36
CA ARG A 17 15.91 4.07 13.12
C ARG A 17 16.80 2.84 12.95
N LEU A 18 17.52 2.74 11.85
CA LEU A 18 18.49 1.64 11.60
C LEU A 18 19.80 1.84 12.34
N GLU A 19 20.12 3.05 12.76
CA GLU A 19 21.31 3.32 13.57
C GLU A 19 21.18 2.59 14.92
N GLY A 20 22.13 1.69 15.19
CA GLY A 20 22.16 0.87 16.42
C GLY A 20 21.52 -0.51 16.30
N LEU A 21 20.86 -0.85 15.17
CA LEU A 21 20.38 -2.22 14.95
C LEU A 21 21.45 -3.12 14.32
N SER A 22 21.50 -4.37 14.77
CA SER A 22 22.30 -5.40 14.11
C SER A 22 21.78 -5.66 12.70
N ARG A 23 22.63 -5.44 11.69
CA ARG A 23 22.28 -5.67 10.28
C ARG A 23 21.92 -7.13 9.98
N SER A 24 22.58 -8.07 10.64
CA SER A 24 22.32 -9.50 10.49
C SER A 24 20.94 -9.88 11.09
N ASP A 25 20.58 -9.30 12.23
CA ASP A 25 19.27 -9.52 12.84
C ASP A 25 18.14 -8.95 11.97
N ALA A 26 18.27 -7.72 11.49
CA ALA A 26 17.31 -7.10 10.58
C ALA A 26 17.14 -7.93 9.29
N ALA A 27 18.21 -8.45 8.71
CA ALA A 27 18.17 -9.30 7.52
C ALA A 27 17.46 -10.64 7.80
N GLY A 28 17.77 -11.29 8.92
CA GLY A 28 17.12 -12.54 9.34
C GLY A 28 15.61 -12.36 9.52
N ARG A 29 15.18 -11.31 10.22
CA ARG A 29 13.76 -10.97 10.42
C ARG A 29 13.03 -10.67 9.11
N ALA A 30 13.64 -9.87 8.24
CA ALA A 30 13.09 -9.56 6.92
C ALA A 30 12.93 -10.82 6.04
N ALA A 31 13.84 -11.78 6.14
CA ALA A 31 13.75 -13.05 5.43
C ALA A 31 12.56 -13.89 5.93
N ILE A 32 12.37 -14.00 7.26
CA ILE A 32 11.23 -14.70 7.88
C ILE A 32 9.91 -14.06 7.44
N ILE A 33 9.78 -12.74 7.59
CA ILE A 33 8.59 -12.01 7.20
C ILE A 33 8.30 -12.20 5.69
N SER A 34 9.35 -12.12 4.85
CA SER A 34 9.21 -12.32 3.41
C SER A 34 8.78 -13.74 3.05
N GLN A 35 9.19 -14.74 3.81
CA GLN A 35 8.75 -16.13 3.64
C GLN A 35 7.27 -16.29 4.02
N THR A 36 6.86 -15.76 5.18
CA THR A 36 5.47 -15.77 5.62
C THR A 36 4.52 -15.20 4.54
N TYR A 37 4.87 -14.05 3.96
CA TYR A 37 4.04 -13.46 2.89
C TYR A 37 4.01 -14.30 1.59
N ARG A 38 5.09 -15.01 1.27
CA ARG A 38 5.10 -15.94 0.11
C ARG A 38 4.22 -17.16 0.33
N GLU A 39 4.09 -17.58 1.56
CA GLU A 39 3.26 -18.73 1.99
C GLU A 39 1.80 -18.35 2.25
N GLY A 40 1.40 -17.13 1.92
CA GLY A 40 0.03 -16.65 2.08
C GLY A 40 -0.32 -16.16 3.49
N GLY A 41 0.67 -15.96 4.36
CA GLY A 41 0.47 -15.34 5.67
C GLY A 41 0.43 -13.82 5.58
N GLY A 42 -0.12 -13.19 6.62
CA GLY A 42 -0.23 -11.73 6.74
C GLY A 42 0.74 -11.11 7.75
N SER A 43 0.43 -9.89 8.17
CA SER A 43 1.23 -9.07 9.09
C SER A 43 1.33 -9.61 10.54
N GLY A 44 0.62 -10.68 10.89
CA GLY A 44 0.58 -11.25 12.25
C GLY A 44 1.93 -11.73 12.82
N THR A 45 2.96 -11.91 11.98
CA THR A 45 4.34 -12.23 12.41
C THR A 45 5.13 -11.00 12.82
N ILE A 46 4.66 -9.78 12.53
CA ILE A 46 5.30 -8.52 12.89
C ILE A 46 4.80 -8.13 14.29
N ARG A 47 5.61 -8.42 15.33
CA ARG A 47 5.20 -8.26 16.73
C ARG A 47 5.98 -7.22 17.50
N THR A 48 7.16 -6.86 17.01
CA THR A 48 8.06 -5.92 17.69
C THR A 48 8.42 -4.75 16.77
N GLU A 49 8.91 -3.66 17.36
CA GLU A 49 9.44 -2.53 16.59
C GLU A 49 10.56 -2.95 15.61
N THR A 50 11.41 -3.90 16.03
CA THR A 50 12.48 -4.44 15.17
C THR A 50 11.91 -5.21 13.99
N ASP A 51 10.84 -5.99 14.17
CA ASP A 51 10.15 -6.68 13.07
C ASP A 51 9.53 -5.66 12.10
N ALA A 52 8.84 -4.64 12.65
CA ALA A 52 8.22 -3.58 11.84
C ALA A 52 9.27 -2.81 11.01
N LEU A 53 10.43 -2.50 11.60
CA LEU A 53 11.50 -1.81 10.89
C LEU A 53 12.14 -2.71 9.84
N ALA A 54 12.39 -3.99 10.12
CA ALA A 54 12.88 -4.97 9.16
C ALA A 54 11.91 -5.12 7.97
N TYR A 55 10.60 -5.18 8.26
CA TYR A 55 9.55 -5.17 7.24
C TYR A 55 9.60 -3.90 6.39
N ALA A 56 9.63 -2.72 7.02
CA ALA A 56 9.66 -1.44 6.30
C ALA A 56 10.87 -1.34 5.36
N VAL A 57 12.08 -1.65 5.84
CA VAL A 57 13.29 -1.62 5.01
C VAL A 57 13.21 -2.58 3.82
N ALA A 58 12.64 -3.77 4.02
CA ALA A 58 12.55 -4.79 2.98
C ALA A 58 11.42 -4.56 1.97
N ARG A 59 10.30 -3.97 2.39
CA ARG A 59 9.05 -3.91 1.61
C ARG A 59 8.65 -2.51 1.18
N MET A 60 8.79 -1.52 2.07
CA MET A 60 8.31 -0.17 1.85
C MET A 60 8.81 0.46 0.54
N PRO A 61 10.10 0.34 0.14
CA PRO A 61 10.55 0.93 -1.13
C PRO A 61 9.81 0.38 -2.35
N ALA A 62 9.57 -0.94 -2.38
CA ALA A 62 8.90 -1.57 -3.51
C ALA A 62 7.39 -1.29 -3.52
N THR A 63 6.74 -1.28 -2.35
CA THR A 63 5.34 -0.90 -2.21
C THR A 63 5.12 0.56 -2.58
N TYR A 64 5.98 1.46 -2.10
CA TYR A 64 5.95 2.88 -2.45
C TYR A 64 6.02 3.08 -3.96
N ALA A 65 7.01 2.48 -4.63
CA ALA A 65 7.19 2.60 -6.08
C ALA A 65 5.96 2.09 -6.87
N ALA A 66 5.33 1.01 -6.42
CA ALA A 66 4.12 0.48 -7.05
C ALA A 66 2.92 1.42 -6.89
N VAL A 67 2.72 1.93 -5.66
CA VAL A 67 1.62 2.89 -5.39
C VAL A 67 1.84 4.19 -6.17
N VAL A 68 3.07 4.73 -6.19
CA VAL A 68 3.40 5.93 -6.98
C VAL A 68 3.13 5.71 -8.47
N ALA A 69 3.48 4.55 -9.03
CA ALA A 69 3.19 4.26 -10.43
C ALA A 69 1.68 4.31 -10.72
N SER A 70 0.86 3.76 -9.83
CA SER A 70 -0.60 3.80 -9.94
C SER A 70 -1.15 5.22 -9.77
N LEU A 71 -0.62 6.00 -8.82
CA LEU A 71 -1.03 7.40 -8.62
C LEU A 71 -0.60 8.30 -9.78
N ASN A 72 0.57 8.07 -10.38
CA ASN A 72 0.98 8.77 -11.59
C ASN A 72 0.03 8.49 -12.76
N ALA A 73 -0.38 7.23 -12.96
CA ALA A 73 -1.38 6.91 -13.98
C ALA A 73 -2.72 7.61 -13.70
N LEU A 74 -3.14 7.70 -12.44
CA LEU A 74 -4.34 8.44 -12.04
C LEU A 74 -4.20 9.94 -12.37
N THR A 75 -3.08 10.58 -12.04
CA THR A 75 -2.86 12.01 -12.32
C THR A 75 -2.76 12.31 -13.82
N GLU A 76 -2.29 11.37 -14.64
CA GLU A 76 -2.28 11.51 -16.10
C GLU A 76 -3.69 11.48 -16.69
N ILE A 77 -4.57 10.62 -16.18
CA ILE A 77 -5.95 10.46 -16.66
C ILE A 77 -6.87 11.54 -16.08
N ARG A 78 -6.63 11.96 -14.84
CA ARG A 78 -7.42 12.95 -14.11
C ARG A 78 -6.54 14.09 -13.57
N PRO A 79 -6.03 14.98 -14.46
CA PRO A 79 -5.11 16.04 -14.05
C PRO A 79 -5.74 17.06 -13.09
N ASP A 80 -7.07 17.19 -13.09
CA ASP A 80 -7.82 18.09 -12.19
C ASP A 80 -8.22 17.45 -10.87
N PHE A 81 -7.89 16.17 -10.64
CA PHE A 81 -8.19 15.51 -9.39
C PHE A 81 -7.30 16.02 -8.26
N ALA A 82 -7.88 16.73 -7.33
CA ALA A 82 -7.20 17.37 -6.19
C ALA A 82 -7.84 16.95 -4.87
N PRO A 83 -7.63 15.69 -4.43
CA PRO A 83 -8.23 15.18 -3.20
C PRO A 83 -7.73 15.93 -1.98
N THR A 84 -8.60 16.17 -1.00
CA THR A 84 -8.28 16.84 0.26
C THR A 84 -8.14 15.84 1.41
N SER A 85 -8.81 14.71 1.32
CA SER A 85 -8.84 13.65 2.33
C SER A 85 -8.43 12.29 1.76
N LEU A 86 -7.68 11.53 2.57
CA LEU A 86 -7.23 10.16 2.28
C LEU A 86 -7.67 9.21 3.39
N LEU A 87 -8.23 8.06 2.99
CA LEU A 87 -8.39 6.88 3.83
C LEU A 87 -7.47 5.77 3.32
N ASP A 88 -6.45 5.39 4.11
CA ASP A 88 -5.48 4.33 3.79
C ASP A 88 -5.84 3.05 4.57
N VAL A 89 -6.37 2.07 3.86
CA VAL A 89 -6.93 0.83 4.44
C VAL A 89 -5.88 -0.28 4.40
N GLY A 90 -5.51 -0.80 5.56
CA GLY A 90 -4.37 -1.69 5.72
C GLY A 90 -3.05 -0.94 5.53
N ALA A 91 -2.96 0.24 6.14
CA ALA A 91 -1.90 1.20 5.92
C ALA A 91 -0.50 0.70 6.29
N GLY A 92 -0.40 -0.28 7.21
CA GLY A 92 0.88 -0.74 7.70
C GLY A 92 1.75 0.41 8.22
N PRO A 93 2.99 0.58 7.74
CA PRO A 93 3.84 1.70 8.14
C PRO A 93 3.51 3.02 7.41
N GLY A 94 2.32 3.15 6.79
CA GLY A 94 1.86 4.35 6.11
C GLY A 94 2.44 4.54 4.69
N THR A 95 2.87 3.49 4.03
CA THR A 95 3.59 3.59 2.73
C THR A 95 2.76 4.28 1.64
N ALA A 96 1.47 3.92 1.53
CA ALA A 96 0.59 4.51 0.52
C ALA A 96 0.24 5.97 0.86
N SER A 97 0.10 6.30 2.14
CA SER A 97 -0.08 7.68 2.61
C SER A 97 1.10 8.57 2.25
N TRP A 98 2.35 8.11 2.39
CA TRP A 98 3.53 8.82 1.92
C TRP A 98 3.50 9.05 0.41
N ALA A 99 3.14 8.03 -0.37
CA ALA A 99 3.05 8.14 -1.83
C ALA A 99 1.95 9.13 -2.26
N ALA A 100 0.78 9.07 -1.63
CA ALA A 100 -0.33 9.98 -1.90
C ALA A 100 -0.01 11.43 -1.53
N ALA A 101 0.67 11.66 -0.39
CA ALA A 101 1.11 12.99 -0.01
C ALA A 101 2.06 13.63 -1.03
N GLU A 102 2.95 12.85 -1.64
CA GLU A 102 3.83 13.34 -2.71
C GLU A 102 3.07 13.56 -4.04
N ALA A 103 2.11 12.70 -4.35
CA ALA A 103 1.35 12.80 -5.61
C ALA A 103 0.33 13.95 -5.60
N PHE A 104 -0.30 14.21 -4.46
CA PHE A 104 -1.38 15.19 -4.31
C PHE A 104 -1.05 16.24 -3.23
N PRO A 105 -0.52 17.41 -3.64
CA PRO A 105 -0.26 18.53 -2.71
C PRO A 105 -1.50 19.04 -1.97
N SER A 106 -2.71 18.80 -2.49
CA SER A 106 -3.99 19.18 -1.90
C SER A 106 -4.39 18.36 -0.67
N LEU A 107 -3.84 17.14 -0.51
CA LEU A 107 -4.13 16.29 0.64
C LEU A 107 -3.63 16.92 1.95
N HIS A 108 -4.50 17.00 2.94
CA HIS A 108 -4.18 17.51 4.28
C HIS A 108 -4.89 16.75 5.41
N GLU A 109 -5.85 15.88 5.08
CA GLU A 109 -6.51 14.97 6.01
C GLU A 109 -6.11 13.53 5.67
N PHE A 110 -5.53 12.83 6.64
CA PHE A 110 -5.03 11.47 6.48
C PHE A 110 -5.56 10.59 7.61
N THR A 111 -6.38 9.60 7.25
CA THR A 111 -6.82 8.54 8.16
C THR A 111 -6.23 7.22 7.72
N LEU A 112 -5.48 6.56 8.60
CA LEU A 112 -4.81 5.30 8.38
C LEU A 112 -5.45 4.23 9.26
N LEU A 113 -5.73 3.06 8.69
CA LEU A 113 -6.33 1.93 9.39
C LEU A 113 -5.43 0.70 9.26
N ASP A 114 -5.04 0.10 10.37
CA ASP A 114 -4.35 -1.20 10.38
C ASP A 114 -4.58 -1.93 11.72
N ALA A 115 -4.47 -3.26 11.70
CA ALA A 115 -4.63 -4.08 12.90
C ALA A 115 -3.31 -4.30 13.65
N ASN A 116 -2.16 -3.91 13.08
CA ASN A 116 -0.84 -4.21 13.62
C ASN A 116 -0.26 -3.03 14.42
N GLU A 117 -0.16 -3.21 15.74
CA GLU A 117 0.33 -2.16 16.64
C GLU A 117 1.80 -1.78 16.40
N ALA A 118 2.65 -2.75 16.06
CA ALA A 118 4.07 -2.48 15.80
C ALA A 118 4.24 -1.63 14.51
N LEU A 119 3.44 -1.90 13.48
CA LEU A 119 3.42 -1.09 12.25
C LEU A 119 2.85 0.30 12.51
N ARG A 120 1.79 0.42 13.32
CA ARG A 120 1.24 1.72 13.74
C ARG A 120 2.30 2.56 14.47
N THR A 121 2.97 1.99 15.45
CA THR A 121 4.03 2.66 16.22
C THR A 121 5.11 3.17 15.28
N LEU A 122 5.56 2.35 14.34
CA LEU A 122 6.54 2.75 13.34
C LEU A 122 6.02 3.86 12.43
N ALA A 123 4.77 3.78 11.93
CA ALA A 123 4.17 4.80 11.07
C ALA A 123 4.14 6.17 11.76
N LEU A 124 3.68 6.23 13.01
CA LEU A 124 3.63 7.46 13.80
C LEU A 124 5.03 8.04 14.06
N ASP A 125 6.04 7.19 14.26
CA ASP A 125 7.41 7.65 14.43
C ASP A 125 8.01 8.20 13.13
N LEU A 126 7.81 7.52 12.00
CA LEU A 126 8.28 7.96 10.69
C LEU A 126 7.66 9.28 10.24
N THR A 127 6.39 9.51 10.57
CA THR A 127 5.65 10.72 10.18
C THR A 127 5.84 11.90 11.12
N ARG A 128 6.38 11.68 12.33
CA ARG A 128 6.47 12.69 13.39
C ARG A 128 7.16 13.99 12.98
N ARG A 129 8.15 13.93 12.09
CA ARG A 129 8.92 15.08 11.61
C ARG A 129 8.50 15.56 10.22
N SER A 130 7.52 14.91 9.60
CA SER A 130 7.00 15.33 8.30
C SER A 130 6.06 16.54 8.49
N ASP A 131 6.27 17.57 7.71
CA ASP A 131 5.36 18.73 7.72
C ASP A 131 3.96 18.38 7.23
N ARG A 132 3.82 17.39 6.37
CA ARG A 132 2.56 16.96 5.78
C ARG A 132 1.86 15.87 6.57
N LEU A 133 2.61 14.90 7.11
CA LEU A 133 2.05 13.67 7.71
C LEU A 133 2.12 13.64 9.25
N ARG A 134 2.65 14.67 9.90
CA ARG A 134 2.77 14.71 11.38
C ARG A 134 1.44 14.73 12.13
N ARG A 135 0.32 14.96 11.44
CA ARG A 135 -1.04 15.03 12.00
C ARG A 135 -1.96 13.96 11.45
N ILE A 136 -1.40 12.80 11.09
CA ILE A 136 -2.23 11.67 10.67
C ILE A 136 -3.09 11.17 11.83
N THR A 137 -4.32 10.74 11.52
CA THR A 137 -5.12 9.91 12.40
C THR A 137 -4.81 8.46 12.11
N TYR A 138 -4.41 7.68 13.10
CA TYR A 138 -4.10 6.27 12.92
C TYR A 138 -4.95 5.41 13.85
N GLU A 139 -5.94 4.72 13.29
CA GLU A 139 -6.86 3.84 14.01
C GLU A 139 -6.33 2.41 14.00
N LEU A 140 -6.22 1.82 15.21
CA LEU A 140 -5.75 0.46 15.39
C LEU A 140 -6.93 -0.51 15.47
N GLY A 141 -7.04 -1.41 14.51
CA GLY A 141 -8.07 -2.45 14.52
C GLY A 141 -8.32 -3.07 13.15
N GLN A 142 -9.29 -3.98 13.11
CA GLN A 142 -9.66 -4.63 11.86
C GLN A 142 -10.18 -3.62 10.84
N ALA A 143 -9.53 -3.58 9.66
CA ALA A 143 -9.81 -2.59 8.61
C ALA A 143 -11.32 -2.49 8.28
N ARG A 144 -12.02 -3.63 8.15
CA ARG A 144 -13.46 -3.64 7.85
C ARG A 144 -14.32 -2.96 8.93
N VAL A 145 -13.99 -3.15 10.19
CA VAL A 145 -14.78 -2.58 11.30
C VAL A 145 -14.57 -1.08 11.39
N TYR A 146 -13.32 -0.65 11.33
CA TYR A 146 -12.99 0.78 11.47
C TYR A 146 -13.33 1.57 10.21
N ALA A 147 -13.13 1.01 9.01
CA ALA A 147 -13.51 1.68 7.77
C ALA A 147 -15.02 1.96 7.71
N ALA A 148 -15.86 1.07 8.25
CA ALA A 148 -17.31 1.30 8.29
C ALA A 148 -17.74 2.50 9.17
N HIS A 149 -16.85 2.98 10.04
CA HIS A 149 -17.11 4.14 10.92
C HIS A 149 -16.19 5.34 10.59
N ALA A 150 -15.28 5.18 9.64
CA ALA A 150 -14.44 6.27 9.16
C ALA A 150 -15.29 7.30 8.39
N GLU A 151 -14.82 8.55 8.38
CA GLU A 151 -15.39 9.53 7.48
C GLU A 151 -15.02 9.18 6.03
N ALA A 152 -15.98 9.34 5.12
CA ALA A 152 -15.73 9.11 3.70
C ALA A 152 -14.65 10.09 3.19
N ALA A 153 -13.76 9.59 2.35
CA ALA A 153 -12.61 10.34 1.83
C ALA A 153 -12.66 10.52 0.31
N ASP A 154 -12.04 11.59 -0.18
CA ASP A 154 -11.94 11.84 -1.63
C ASP A 154 -11.12 10.75 -2.32
N LEU A 155 -10.09 10.25 -1.64
CA LEU A 155 -9.24 9.16 -2.09
C LEU A 155 -9.21 8.05 -1.04
N VAL A 156 -9.61 6.84 -1.42
CA VAL A 156 -9.43 5.63 -0.60
C VAL A 156 -8.36 4.77 -1.25
N ILE A 157 -7.36 4.32 -0.48
CA ILE A 157 -6.31 3.43 -0.96
C ILE A 157 -6.30 2.14 -0.16
N ALA A 158 -6.17 1.01 -0.85
CA ALA A 158 -5.88 -0.29 -0.27
C ALA A 158 -4.69 -0.92 -1.00
N SER A 159 -3.56 -1.07 -0.32
CA SER A 159 -2.35 -1.61 -0.93
C SER A 159 -1.87 -2.86 -0.23
N TYR A 160 -1.92 -4.00 -0.93
CA TYR A 160 -1.46 -5.30 -0.44
C TYR A 160 -2.18 -5.82 0.82
N ILE A 161 -3.43 -5.42 1.04
CA ILE A 161 -4.25 -5.91 2.15
C ILE A 161 -5.21 -7.03 1.73
N ILE A 162 -5.83 -6.94 0.55
CA ILE A 162 -6.87 -7.90 0.16
C ILE A 162 -6.33 -9.31 -0.06
N ASN A 163 -5.03 -9.49 -0.26
CA ASN A 163 -4.36 -10.78 -0.34
C ASN A 163 -4.22 -11.50 1.03
N GLU A 164 -4.37 -10.78 2.14
CA GLU A 164 -4.32 -11.33 3.48
C GLU A 164 -5.69 -11.85 3.97
N LEU A 165 -6.77 -11.59 3.21
CA LEU A 165 -8.14 -11.86 3.59
C LEU A 165 -8.74 -13.06 2.85
N GLY A 166 -9.62 -13.78 3.52
CA GLY A 166 -10.52 -14.76 2.89
C GLY A 166 -11.57 -14.09 1.99
N ASP A 167 -12.21 -14.85 1.10
CA ASP A 167 -13.11 -14.31 0.09
C ASP A 167 -14.29 -13.51 0.69
N ALA A 168 -14.90 -14.01 1.77
CA ALA A 168 -16.01 -13.33 2.42
C ALA A 168 -15.59 -12.00 3.06
N GLU A 169 -14.42 -11.98 3.73
CA GLU A 169 -13.88 -10.77 4.35
C GLU A 169 -13.45 -9.75 3.31
N ARG A 170 -12.85 -10.20 2.20
CA ARG A 170 -12.46 -9.37 1.06
C ARG A 170 -13.67 -8.68 0.44
N ASN A 171 -14.75 -9.43 0.20
CA ASN A 171 -15.98 -8.89 -0.34
C ASN A 171 -16.59 -7.84 0.59
N ALA A 172 -16.67 -8.14 1.89
CA ALA A 172 -17.21 -7.20 2.87
C ALA A 172 -16.33 -5.95 3.00
N LEU A 173 -14.98 -6.09 2.96
CA LEU A 173 -14.09 -4.94 2.97
C LEU A 173 -14.22 -4.10 1.68
N THR A 174 -14.42 -4.74 0.53
CA THR A 174 -14.64 -4.04 -0.75
C THR A 174 -15.88 -3.15 -0.69
N ASP A 175 -17.00 -3.66 -0.15
CA ASP A 175 -18.22 -2.88 -0.01
C ASP A 175 -18.00 -1.66 0.89
N VAL A 176 -17.39 -1.87 2.05
CA VAL A 176 -17.10 -0.78 3.00
C VAL A 176 -16.16 0.26 2.39
N MET A 177 -15.10 -0.15 1.69
CA MET A 177 -14.21 0.80 1.01
C MET A 177 -14.95 1.63 -0.03
N TRP A 178 -15.88 1.01 -0.78
CA TRP A 178 -16.68 1.71 -1.77
C TRP A 178 -17.63 2.72 -1.11
N GLU A 179 -18.31 2.33 -0.05
CA GLU A 179 -19.20 3.22 0.73
C GLU A 179 -18.48 4.43 1.31
N GLN A 180 -17.19 4.29 1.66
CA GLN A 180 -16.38 5.36 2.19
C GLN A 180 -15.61 6.17 1.11
N THR A 181 -15.84 5.86 -0.17
CA THR A 181 -15.19 6.56 -1.29
C THR A 181 -16.09 7.67 -1.81
N LYS A 182 -15.66 8.93 -1.68
CA LYS A 182 -16.36 10.08 -2.26
C LYS A 182 -16.11 10.20 -3.76
N ASP A 183 -14.87 9.91 -4.22
CA ASP A 183 -14.48 10.08 -5.62
C ASP A 183 -13.70 8.86 -6.15
N THR A 184 -12.51 8.58 -5.62
CA THR A 184 -11.61 7.56 -6.21
C THR A 184 -11.20 6.50 -5.19
N LEU A 185 -11.38 5.22 -5.57
CA LEU A 185 -10.83 4.06 -4.88
C LEU A 185 -9.64 3.50 -5.68
N LEU A 186 -8.47 3.39 -5.06
CA LEU A 186 -7.26 2.79 -5.62
C LEU A 186 -6.93 1.49 -4.88
N VAL A 187 -6.87 0.37 -5.60
CA VAL A 187 -6.45 -0.92 -5.04
C VAL A 187 -5.20 -1.42 -5.77
N VAL A 188 -4.18 -1.77 -5.00
CA VAL A 188 -2.89 -2.27 -5.51
C VAL A 188 -2.60 -3.64 -4.92
N GLU A 189 -2.38 -4.64 -5.79
CA GLU A 189 -2.13 -6.03 -5.42
C GLU A 189 -0.82 -6.58 -6.04
N PRO A 190 -0.27 -7.71 -5.53
CA PRO A 190 0.85 -8.37 -6.19
C PRO A 190 0.48 -8.81 -7.62
N GLY A 191 1.34 -8.52 -8.61
CA GLY A 191 1.17 -8.88 -10.02
C GLY A 191 1.40 -10.38 -10.27
N THR A 192 0.67 -11.23 -9.57
CA THR A 192 0.64 -12.68 -9.70
C THR A 192 -0.71 -13.13 -10.26
N PRO A 193 -0.83 -14.35 -10.81
CA PRO A 193 -2.14 -14.86 -11.24
C PRO A 193 -3.22 -14.77 -10.17
N ALA A 194 -2.87 -15.07 -8.90
CA ALA A 194 -3.78 -14.96 -7.78
C ALA A 194 -4.14 -13.50 -7.45
N GLY A 195 -3.18 -12.56 -7.55
CA GLY A 195 -3.44 -11.13 -7.37
C GLY A 195 -4.37 -10.60 -8.45
N TYR A 196 -4.10 -10.96 -9.70
CA TYR A 196 -4.97 -10.63 -10.82
C TYR A 196 -6.40 -11.15 -10.63
N ALA A 197 -6.57 -12.41 -10.22
CA ALA A 197 -7.90 -12.98 -9.98
C ALA A 197 -8.67 -12.20 -8.89
N ARG A 198 -7.98 -11.78 -7.81
CA ARG A 198 -8.58 -10.94 -6.76
C ARG A 198 -9.03 -9.58 -7.31
N ILE A 199 -8.20 -8.92 -8.11
CA ILE A 199 -8.52 -7.61 -8.71
C ILE A 199 -9.70 -7.75 -9.68
N ILE A 200 -9.77 -8.79 -10.50
CA ILE A 200 -10.91 -9.00 -11.42
C ILE A 200 -12.21 -9.22 -10.64
N ALA A 201 -12.19 -10.03 -9.59
CA ALA A 201 -13.36 -10.23 -8.74
C ALA A 201 -13.82 -8.94 -8.04
N LEU A 202 -12.88 -8.17 -7.48
CA LEU A 202 -13.14 -6.87 -6.86
C LEU A 202 -13.70 -5.87 -7.88
N ARG A 203 -13.09 -5.80 -9.06
CA ARG A 203 -13.54 -4.93 -10.16
C ARG A 203 -14.99 -5.24 -10.55
N ALA A 204 -15.34 -6.50 -10.76
CA ALA A 204 -16.69 -6.89 -11.13
C ALA A 204 -17.71 -6.49 -10.04
N ARG A 205 -17.36 -6.67 -8.76
CA ARG A 205 -18.18 -6.27 -7.62
C ARG A 205 -18.41 -4.76 -7.56
N LEU A 206 -17.37 -3.98 -7.75
CA LEU A 206 -17.45 -2.51 -7.74
C LEU A 206 -18.27 -1.98 -8.91
N ILE A 207 -18.10 -2.51 -10.11
CA ILE A 207 -18.91 -2.14 -11.29
C ILE A 207 -20.39 -2.45 -11.02
N ALA A 208 -20.71 -3.62 -10.44
CA ALA A 208 -22.08 -3.96 -10.05
C ALA A 208 -22.68 -3.01 -8.99
N ALA A 209 -21.82 -2.37 -8.18
CA ALA A 209 -22.19 -1.34 -7.21
C ALA A 209 -22.20 0.10 -7.79
N GLY A 210 -22.03 0.26 -9.11
CA GLY A 210 -22.09 1.55 -9.80
C GLY A 210 -20.75 2.28 -9.94
N ALA A 211 -19.63 1.63 -9.66
CA ALA A 211 -18.30 2.19 -9.93
C ALA A 211 -17.98 2.16 -11.43
N HIS A 212 -17.13 3.12 -11.85
CA HIS A 212 -16.55 3.15 -13.19
C HIS A 212 -15.03 2.96 -13.12
N VAL A 213 -14.49 2.11 -13.99
CA VAL A 213 -13.05 1.87 -14.06
C VAL A 213 -12.38 2.96 -14.90
N ILE A 214 -11.44 3.69 -14.28
CA ILE A 214 -10.67 4.74 -14.96
C ILE A 214 -9.28 4.28 -15.38
N ALA A 215 -8.69 3.31 -14.69
CA ALA A 215 -7.39 2.71 -15.01
C ALA A 215 -7.31 1.28 -14.44
N PRO A 216 -6.49 0.40 -14.98
CA PRO A 216 -5.64 0.56 -16.17
C PRO A 216 -6.39 0.42 -17.50
N CYS A 217 -7.60 -0.15 -17.49
CA CYS A 217 -8.47 -0.33 -18.65
C CYS A 217 -9.72 0.52 -18.45
N PRO A 218 -9.83 1.69 -19.09
CA PRO A 218 -10.91 2.66 -18.83
C PRO A 218 -12.24 2.24 -19.49
N HIS A 219 -12.78 1.11 -19.08
CA HIS A 219 -14.07 0.57 -19.50
C HIS A 219 -14.63 -0.38 -18.44
N ASP A 220 -15.94 -0.54 -18.38
CA ASP A 220 -16.64 -1.40 -17.43
C ASP A 220 -16.98 -2.80 -18.01
N GLY A 221 -16.61 -3.08 -19.25
CA GLY A 221 -16.76 -4.40 -19.87
C GLY A 221 -15.82 -5.47 -19.29
N ASP A 222 -16.07 -6.73 -19.60
CA ASP A 222 -15.26 -7.83 -19.14
C ASP A 222 -13.80 -7.75 -19.61
N CYS A 223 -12.88 -8.26 -18.79
CA CYS A 223 -11.49 -8.38 -19.19
C CYS A 223 -11.36 -9.51 -20.25
N PRO A 224 -10.71 -9.23 -21.40
CA PRO A 224 -10.58 -10.23 -22.47
C PRO A 224 -9.54 -11.32 -22.18
N LEU A 225 -8.73 -11.18 -21.13
CA LEU A 225 -7.72 -12.17 -20.79
C LEU A 225 -8.35 -13.43 -20.19
N VAL A 226 -7.91 -14.58 -20.68
CA VAL A 226 -8.33 -15.91 -20.21
C VAL A 226 -7.13 -16.68 -19.70
N ALA A 227 -7.35 -17.57 -18.72
CA ALA A 227 -6.29 -18.42 -18.20
C ALA A 227 -5.58 -19.19 -19.34
N PRO A 228 -4.22 -19.33 -19.32
CA PRO A 228 -3.31 -19.00 -18.21
C PRO A 228 -2.81 -17.54 -18.18
N ASP A 229 -3.30 -16.67 -19.05
CA ASP A 229 -2.85 -15.28 -19.13
C ASP A 229 -3.41 -14.42 -17.99
N TRP A 230 -2.63 -13.47 -17.56
CA TRP A 230 -3.03 -12.46 -16.57
C TRP A 230 -2.37 -11.11 -16.84
N CYS A 231 -3.05 -10.03 -16.47
CA CYS A 231 -2.51 -8.68 -16.56
C CYS A 231 -1.67 -8.33 -15.33
N HIS A 232 -0.54 -7.67 -15.55
CA HIS A 232 0.28 -7.10 -14.48
C HIS A 232 1.17 -5.99 -15.03
N PHE A 233 1.63 -5.11 -14.12
CA PHE A 233 2.57 -4.04 -14.42
C PHE A 233 3.84 -4.24 -13.62
N SER A 234 4.98 -3.81 -14.16
CA SER A 234 6.25 -3.91 -13.46
C SER A 234 6.87 -2.54 -13.26
N GLN A 235 7.22 -2.23 -12.01
CA GLN A 235 7.94 -1.02 -11.66
C GLN A 235 9.39 -1.36 -11.30
N ARG A 236 10.35 -0.74 -11.98
CA ARG A 236 11.77 -0.85 -11.61
C ARG A 236 12.04 0.01 -10.38
N LEU A 237 12.86 -0.53 -9.48
CA LEU A 237 13.26 0.11 -8.24
C LEU A 237 14.79 0.12 -8.14
N GLN A 238 15.37 1.28 -7.85
CA GLN A 238 16.76 1.37 -7.41
C GLN A 238 16.85 1.03 -5.92
N ARG A 239 17.60 -0.03 -5.59
CA ARG A 239 17.75 -0.42 -4.21
C ARG A 239 18.77 0.45 -3.48
N SER A 240 18.37 1.02 -2.35
CA SER A 240 19.29 1.66 -1.42
C SER A 240 20.30 0.65 -0.86
N ARG A 241 21.42 1.15 -0.30
CA ARG A 241 22.43 0.29 0.34
C ARG A 241 21.82 -0.57 1.46
N ALA A 242 20.95 0.00 2.29
CA ALA A 242 20.26 -0.73 3.36
C ALA A 242 19.36 -1.84 2.79
N HIS A 243 18.58 -1.55 1.73
CA HIS A 243 17.72 -2.52 1.07
C HIS A 243 18.52 -3.68 0.44
N LYS A 244 19.65 -3.39 -0.21
CA LYS A 244 20.54 -4.42 -0.77
C LYS A 244 21.10 -5.34 0.31
N GLN A 245 21.50 -4.79 1.44
CA GLN A 245 22.03 -5.55 2.57
C GLN A 245 21.01 -6.52 3.17
N VAL A 246 19.73 -6.13 3.20
CA VAL A 246 18.65 -6.96 3.75
C VAL A 246 18.18 -8.02 2.74
N LYS A 247 18.19 -7.75 1.44
CA LYS A 247 17.67 -8.67 0.40
C LYS A 247 18.72 -9.41 -0.42
N GLY A 248 19.97 -9.06 -0.36
CA GLY A 248 21.09 -9.79 -1.00
C GLY A 248 21.11 -9.82 -2.53
N ALA A 249 20.37 -8.93 -3.22
CA ALA A 249 20.34 -8.89 -4.69
C ALA A 249 20.41 -7.44 -5.22
N ASP A 250 20.99 -7.26 -6.42
CA ASP A 250 21.31 -5.92 -6.95
C ASP A 250 20.16 -5.17 -7.63
N ALA A 251 19.17 -5.85 -8.17
CA ALA A 251 17.99 -5.24 -8.79
C ALA A 251 16.71 -5.92 -8.37
N ASP A 252 15.63 -5.13 -8.25
CA ASP A 252 14.28 -5.63 -7.99
C ASP A 252 13.31 -5.10 -9.05
N ARG A 253 12.36 -5.97 -9.43
CA ARG A 253 11.17 -5.58 -10.16
C ARG A 253 9.98 -5.91 -9.29
N LYS A 254 9.16 -4.91 -9.01
CA LYS A 254 7.85 -5.14 -8.40
C LYS A 254 6.83 -5.33 -9.50
N SER A 255 6.13 -6.45 -9.49
CA SER A 255 4.97 -6.70 -10.33
C SER A 255 3.70 -6.40 -9.55
N VAL A 256 2.78 -5.65 -10.12
CA VAL A 256 1.52 -5.20 -9.52
C VAL A 256 0.36 -5.34 -10.49
N VAL A 257 -0.83 -5.42 -9.99
CA VAL A 257 -2.11 -5.34 -10.72
C VAL A 257 -2.91 -4.19 -10.16
#